data_769001f461005ae2ca4fb96e00ebea8b
#
_entry.id   769001f461005ae2ca4fb96e00ebea8b
#
_cell.length_a   1.000
_cell.length_b   1.000
_cell.length_c   1.000
_cell.angle_alpha   90.00
_cell.angle_beta   90.00
_cell.angle_gamma   90.00
#
_symmetry.space_group_name_H-M   'P 1'
#
loop_
_entity.id
_entity.type
_entity.pdbx_description
1 polymer ?
#
loop_
_entity_poly.entity_id
_entity_poly.type
_entity_poly.pdbx_seq_one_letter_code
_entity_poly.pdbx_strand_id
1 'polypeptide(L)'
;MNTGQTMITLLAMVLLSFLILRVNNMFLQTNTTLYTTKFEVLGYALAQSMIQEIERLDFDQNTANAAVSDSNNLSATLGKETGETTYDTFNDVDDYNNYTRTDTVPAKNGVIFNIKCKVEYVLPTTPDVATSSKTWQKRITVFVTSPYMTQNTLTNQYYTKVAASTPTSQDTIVLSQVYSYWIFK
;
A
#
# COMPACT_ATOMS: atom_id res chain seq x y z
N MET A 1 -56.38 -27.69 -19.53
CA MET A 1 -55.59 -27.02 -18.47
C MET A 1 -56.33 -25.75 -18.10
N ASN A 2 -56.53 -25.50 -16.82
CA ASN A 2 -57.23 -24.27 -16.38
C ASN A 2 -56.31 -23.06 -16.56
N THR A 3 -56.75 -22.00 -17.20
CA THR A 3 -55.98 -20.78 -17.51
C THR A 3 -55.34 -20.18 -16.24
N GLY A 4 -55.97 -20.32 -15.08
CA GLY A 4 -55.41 -19.89 -13.80
C GLY A 4 -54.15 -20.67 -13.38
N GLN A 5 -54.11 -21.98 -13.62
CA GLN A 5 -52.94 -22.80 -13.31
C GLN A 5 -51.72 -22.43 -14.20
N THR A 6 -51.96 -22.19 -15.48
CA THR A 6 -50.88 -21.76 -16.40
C THR A 6 -50.30 -20.38 -16.04
N MET A 7 -51.15 -19.45 -15.59
CA MET A 7 -50.67 -18.12 -15.13
C MET A 7 -49.80 -18.22 -13.88
N ILE A 8 -50.23 -19.06 -12.91
CA ILE A 8 -49.44 -19.26 -11.67
C ILE A 8 -48.07 -19.91 -11.98
N THR A 9 -48.02 -20.90 -12.86
CA THR A 9 -46.76 -21.53 -13.26
C THR A 9 -45.84 -20.58 -13.99
N LEU A 10 -46.37 -19.73 -14.89
CA LEU A 10 -45.55 -18.67 -15.55
C LEU A 10 -45.01 -17.66 -14.54
N LEU A 11 -45.87 -17.20 -13.62
CA LEU A 11 -45.42 -16.26 -12.57
C LEU A 11 -44.32 -16.88 -11.70
N ALA A 12 -44.48 -18.15 -11.31
CA ALA A 12 -43.47 -18.88 -10.52
C ALA A 12 -42.15 -19.01 -11.29
N MET A 13 -42.15 -19.26 -12.61
CA MET A 13 -40.97 -19.35 -13.42
C MET A 13 -40.26 -17.99 -13.52
N VAL A 14 -41.01 -16.89 -13.67
CA VAL A 14 -40.46 -15.54 -13.68
C VAL A 14 -39.78 -15.18 -12.35
N LEU A 15 -40.46 -15.46 -11.22
CA LEU A 15 -39.91 -15.25 -9.89
C LEU A 15 -38.63 -16.10 -9.65
N LEU A 16 -38.65 -17.36 -10.09
CA LEU A 16 -37.46 -18.21 -9.99
C LEU A 16 -36.28 -17.65 -10.81
N SER A 17 -36.56 -17.17 -12.00
CA SER A 17 -35.53 -16.54 -12.85
C SER A 17 -34.91 -15.32 -12.20
N PHE A 18 -35.72 -14.45 -11.59
CA PHE A 18 -35.23 -13.30 -10.82
C PHE A 18 -34.39 -13.74 -9.61
N LEU A 19 -34.79 -14.79 -8.90
CA LEU A 19 -34.05 -15.31 -7.78
C LEU A 19 -32.66 -15.81 -8.23
N ILE A 20 -32.61 -16.60 -9.31
CA ILE A 20 -31.35 -17.11 -9.87
C ILE A 20 -30.42 -15.96 -10.27
N LEU A 21 -30.93 -14.93 -10.95
CA LEU A 21 -30.15 -13.76 -11.32
C LEU A 21 -29.61 -13.01 -10.11
N ARG A 22 -30.42 -12.83 -9.05
CA ARG A 22 -29.99 -12.21 -7.80
C ARG A 22 -28.87 -12.98 -7.11
N VAL A 23 -29.02 -14.29 -6.98
CA VAL A 23 -28.01 -15.16 -6.37
C VAL A 23 -26.71 -15.14 -7.17
N ASN A 24 -26.78 -15.20 -8.50
CA ASN A 24 -25.62 -15.16 -9.36
C ASN A 24 -24.86 -13.82 -9.24
N ASN A 25 -25.59 -12.70 -9.26
CA ASN A 25 -24.99 -11.39 -9.07
C ASN A 25 -24.32 -11.23 -7.68
N MET A 26 -24.97 -11.74 -6.62
CA MET A 26 -24.42 -11.72 -5.28
C MET A 26 -23.13 -12.56 -5.18
N PHE A 27 -23.10 -13.72 -5.84
CA PHE A 27 -21.90 -14.55 -5.90
C PHE A 27 -20.75 -13.87 -6.62
N LEU A 28 -21.02 -13.19 -7.74
CA LEU A 28 -20.01 -12.42 -8.47
C LEU A 28 -19.46 -11.26 -7.64
N GLN A 29 -20.33 -10.51 -6.95
CA GLN A 29 -19.91 -9.42 -6.06
C GLN A 29 -19.04 -9.94 -4.90
N THR A 30 -19.43 -11.04 -4.27
CA THR A 30 -18.66 -11.65 -3.19
C THR A 30 -17.26 -12.05 -3.65
N ASN A 31 -17.14 -12.67 -4.82
CA ASN A 31 -15.86 -13.04 -5.37
C ASN A 31 -14.98 -11.81 -5.64
N THR A 32 -15.55 -10.74 -6.22
CA THR A 32 -14.80 -9.50 -6.47
C THR A 32 -14.27 -8.91 -5.17
N THR A 33 -15.12 -8.79 -4.16
CA THR A 33 -14.73 -8.29 -2.84
C THR A 33 -13.61 -9.12 -2.21
N LEU A 34 -13.71 -10.46 -2.29
CA LEU A 34 -12.67 -11.34 -1.76
C LEU A 34 -11.31 -11.13 -2.42
N TYR A 35 -11.27 -10.95 -3.74
CA TYR A 35 -10.01 -10.69 -4.45
C TYR A 35 -9.44 -9.32 -4.09
N THR A 36 -10.25 -8.28 -4.05
CA THR A 36 -9.81 -6.94 -3.66
C THR A 36 -9.23 -6.95 -2.24
N THR A 37 -9.96 -7.49 -1.29
CA THR A 37 -9.49 -7.61 0.11
C THR A 37 -8.19 -8.42 0.21
N LYS A 38 -8.05 -9.49 -0.56
CA LYS A 38 -6.80 -10.26 -0.61
C LYS A 38 -5.61 -9.40 -1.05
N PHE A 39 -5.78 -8.57 -2.06
CA PHE A 39 -4.71 -7.69 -2.55
C PHE A 39 -4.44 -6.53 -1.60
N GLU A 40 -5.45 -6.00 -0.93
CA GLU A 40 -5.29 -5.00 0.14
C GLU A 40 -4.47 -5.56 1.32
N VAL A 41 -4.80 -6.75 1.80
CA VAL A 41 -4.04 -7.41 2.87
C VAL A 41 -2.59 -7.66 2.45
N LEU A 42 -2.38 -8.07 1.21
CA LEU A 42 -1.03 -8.29 0.68
C LEU A 42 -0.25 -6.97 0.55
N GLY A 43 -0.90 -5.91 0.08
CA GLY A 43 -0.31 -4.58 0.01
C GLY A 43 0.05 -4.02 1.40
N TYR A 44 -0.81 -4.26 2.40
CA TYR A 44 -0.50 -3.92 3.79
C TYR A 44 0.72 -4.69 4.32
N ALA A 45 0.80 -5.99 4.03
CA ALA A 45 1.95 -6.81 4.43
C ALA A 45 3.25 -6.34 3.78
N LEU A 46 3.20 -5.89 2.51
CA LEU A 46 4.35 -5.30 1.82
C LEU A 46 4.76 -3.97 2.46
N ALA A 47 3.80 -3.10 2.80
CA ALA A 47 4.09 -1.84 3.50
C ALA A 47 4.75 -2.08 4.86
N GLN A 48 4.22 -3.05 5.62
CA GLN A 48 4.77 -3.44 6.93
C GLN A 48 6.19 -4.00 6.80
N SER A 49 6.41 -4.87 5.80
CA SER A 49 7.75 -5.42 5.52
C SER A 49 8.75 -4.33 5.17
N MET A 50 8.34 -3.34 4.37
CA MET A 50 9.19 -2.21 4.01
C MET A 50 9.56 -1.36 5.23
N ILE A 51 8.62 -1.05 6.12
CA ILE A 51 8.91 -0.32 7.35
C ILE A 51 9.92 -1.09 8.20
N GLN A 52 9.71 -2.41 8.38
CA GLN A 52 10.62 -3.25 9.15
C GLN A 52 12.03 -3.33 8.52
N GLU A 53 12.13 -3.27 7.20
CA GLU A 53 13.40 -3.21 6.48
C GLU A 53 14.13 -1.90 6.80
N ILE A 54 13.43 -0.76 6.71
CA ILE A 54 13.97 0.57 6.99
C ILE A 54 14.41 0.71 8.46
N GLU A 55 13.61 0.22 9.41
CA GLU A 55 13.91 0.32 10.86
C GLU A 55 15.13 -0.49 11.33
N ARG A 56 15.67 -1.35 10.48
CA ARG A 56 16.91 -2.10 10.79
C ARG A 56 18.17 -1.28 10.54
N LEU A 57 18.04 -0.19 9.81
CA LEU A 57 19.14 0.69 9.45
C LEU A 57 19.42 1.71 10.56
N ASP A 58 20.53 2.39 10.45
CA ASP A 58 20.86 3.46 11.37
C ASP A 58 19.88 4.65 11.19
N PHE A 59 19.74 5.44 12.23
CA PHE A 59 18.79 6.55 12.24
C PHE A 59 19.13 7.64 11.20
N ASP A 60 20.42 7.87 10.98
CA ASP A 60 20.97 8.96 10.17
C ASP A 60 22.43 8.63 9.83
N GLN A 61 22.93 9.05 8.68
CA GLN A 61 24.30 8.85 8.24
C GLN A 61 25.31 9.24 9.32
N ASN A 62 25.06 10.34 10.02
CA ASN A 62 25.94 10.82 11.08
C ASN A 62 25.86 9.96 12.35
N THR A 63 24.85 9.11 12.49
CA THR A 63 24.71 8.17 13.64
C THR A 63 25.23 6.77 13.35
N ALA A 64 25.55 6.46 12.10
CA ALA A 64 26.01 5.12 11.68
C ALA A 64 27.34 4.72 12.35
N ASN A 65 28.27 5.66 12.50
CA ASN A 65 29.61 5.38 13.02
C ASN A 65 29.86 5.87 14.46
N ALA A 66 29.08 6.80 14.97
CA ALA A 66 29.24 7.39 16.29
C ALA A 66 27.92 7.89 16.87
N ALA A 67 27.78 7.86 18.19
CA ALA A 67 26.63 8.44 18.85
C ALA A 67 26.62 9.96 18.70
N VAL A 68 25.49 10.51 18.29
CA VAL A 68 25.27 11.96 18.15
C VAL A 68 24.47 12.45 19.33
N SER A 69 24.95 13.45 20.04
CA SER A 69 24.29 14.03 21.24
C SER A 69 23.54 15.35 20.97
N ASP A 70 23.79 15.98 19.82
CA ASP A 70 23.10 17.21 19.41
C ASP A 70 22.38 17.00 18.09
N SER A 71 21.06 17.26 18.06
CA SER A 71 20.24 17.10 16.86
C SER A 71 20.69 17.99 15.69
N ASN A 72 21.38 19.10 15.95
CA ASN A 72 21.95 19.94 14.91
C ASN A 72 23.02 19.21 14.05
N ASN A 73 23.60 18.15 14.58
CA ASN A 73 24.60 17.34 13.88
C ASN A 73 23.99 16.23 13.01
N LEU A 74 22.67 16.08 12.98
CA LEU A 74 21.98 15.18 12.06
C LEU A 74 22.01 15.72 10.62
N SER A 75 21.66 14.89 9.66
CA SER A 75 21.61 15.26 8.24
C SER A 75 20.59 16.39 8.00
N ALA A 76 21.01 17.41 7.27
CA ALA A 76 20.12 18.53 6.92
C ALA A 76 19.19 18.20 5.76
N THR A 77 19.65 17.32 4.87
CA THR A 77 18.89 16.84 3.71
C THR A 77 18.68 15.35 3.88
N LEU A 78 17.44 14.93 3.85
CA LEU A 78 17.08 13.51 3.92
C LEU A 78 17.13 12.92 2.52
N GLY A 79 17.88 11.86 2.33
CA GLY A 79 18.03 11.16 1.06
C GLY A 79 19.43 10.58 0.89
N LYS A 80 19.63 9.88 -0.18
CA LYS A 80 20.84 9.12 -0.51
C LYS A 80 22.09 9.99 -0.58
N GLU A 81 23.17 9.51 -0.02
CA GLU A 81 24.48 10.10 -0.12
C GLU A 81 25.25 9.65 -1.37
N THR A 82 26.43 10.22 -1.53
CA THR A 82 27.29 9.89 -2.67
C THR A 82 27.78 8.43 -2.58
N GLY A 83 27.37 7.60 -3.54
CA GLY A 83 27.73 6.19 -3.61
C GLY A 83 26.54 5.24 -3.33
N GLU A 84 25.44 5.74 -2.80
CA GLU A 84 24.24 4.98 -2.47
C GLU A 84 23.23 5.00 -3.61
N THR A 85 23.51 4.20 -4.63
CA THR A 85 22.70 4.18 -5.86
C THR A 85 21.62 3.13 -5.86
N THR A 86 21.79 2.06 -5.07
CA THR A 86 20.89 0.92 -4.99
C THR A 86 20.54 0.63 -3.53
N TYR A 87 19.39 0.00 -3.30
CA TYR A 87 18.92 -0.31 -1.95
C TYR A 87 19.90 -1.18 -1.14
N ASP A 88 20.76 -1.97 -1.79
CA ASP A 88 21.80 -2.79 -1.13
C ASP A 88 22.90 -1.94 -0.50
N THR A 89 23.02 -0.68 -0.90
CA THR A 89 24.02 0.26 -0.40
C THR A 89 23.45 1.22 0.64
N PHE A 90 22.16 1.18 0.90
CA PHE A 90 21.51 2.01 1.90
C PHE A 90 21.96 1.61 3.30
N ASN A 91 22.34 2.59 4.10
CA ASN A 91 22.88 2.35 5.42
C ASN A 91 22.08 3.05 6.53
N ASP A 92 21.23 3.99 6.19
CA ASP A 92 20.37 4.70 7.13
C ASP A 92 18.93 4.89 6.64
N VAL A 93 18.08 5.42 7.53
CA VAL A 93 16.64 5.56 7.30
C VAL A 93 16.32 6.57 6.21
N ASP A 94 17.11 7.63 6.08
CA ASP A 94 16.81 8.70 5.15
C ASP A 94 17.13 8.36 3.69
N ASP A 95 17.93 7.35 3.41
CA ASP A 95 18.15 6.80 2.07
C ASP A 95 16.86 6.39 1.37
N TYR A 96 15.87 5.98 2.17
CA TYR A 96 14.56 5.63 1.64
C TYR A 96 13.68 6.83 1.32
N ASN A 97 14.13 8.06 1.57
CA ASN A 97 13.34 9.22 1.19
C ASN A 97 13.22 9.33 -0.34
N ASN A 98 11.97 9.33 -0.83
CA ASN A 98 11.60 9.24 -2.25
C ASN A 98 12.02 7.94 -2.96
N TYR A 99 12.39 6.90 -2.21
CA TYR A 99 12.64 5.57 -2.78
C TYR A 99 11.37 4.99 -3.38
N THR A 100 11.52 4.30 -4.51
CA THR A 100 10.44 3.60 -5.19
C THR A 100 10.88 2.20 -5.60
N ARG A 101 10.00 1.21 -5.38
CA ARG A 101 10.21 -0.17 -5.76
C ARG A 101 8.94 -0.74 -6.38
N THR A 102 9.11 -1.62 -7.36
CA THR A 102 8.02 -2.41 -7.93
C THR A 102 8.23 -3.86 -7.57
N ASP A 103 7.28 -4.43 -6.83
CA ASP A 103 7.29 -5.85 -6.46
C ASP A 103 6.23 -6.60 -7.26
N THR A 104 6.62 -7.78 -7.76
CA THR A 104 5.71 -8.68 -8.46
C THR A 104 5.50 -9.93 -7.62
N VAL A 105 4.27 -10.13 -7.17
CA VAL A 105 3.90 -11.33 -6.43
C VAL A 105 3.58 -12.45 -7.41
N PRO A 106 4.17 -13.64 -7.28
CA PRO A 106 3.86 -14.80 -8.10
C PRO A 106 2.40 -15.20 -7.91
N ALA A 107 1.56 -14.79 -8.84
CA ALA A 107 0.18 -15.23 -9.00
C ALA A 107 -0.01 -15.60 -10.47
N LYS A 108 -1.15 -16.21 -10.84
CA LYS A 108 -1.41 -16.71 -12.19
C LYS A 108 -1.09 -15.71 -13.33
N ASN A 109 -1.07 -14.40 -13.04
CA ASN A 109 -0.74 -13.33 -14.01
C ASN A 109 0.28 -12.32 -13.48
N GLY A 110 0.99 -12.60 -12.37
CA GLY A 110 1.92 -11.65 -11.77
C GLY A 110 1.24 -10.38 -11.27
N VAL A 111 0.92 -10.30 -9.99
CA VAL A 111 0.31 -9.08 -9.41
C VAL A 111 1.42 -8.09 -9.09
N ILE A 112 1.31 -6.90 -9.64
CA ILE A 112 2.30 -5.82 -9.51
C ILE A 112 1.87 -4.87 -8.39
N PHE A 113 2.79 -4.57 -7.48
CA PHE A 113 2.65 -3.54 -6.46
C PHE A 113 3.74 -2.48 -6.65
N ASN A 114 3.35 -1.22 -6.62
CA ASN A 114 4.27 -0.10 -6.62
C ASN A 114 4.36 0.44 -5.19
N ILE A 115 5.56 0.46 -4.65
CA ILE A 115 5.88 0.91 -3.30
C ILE A 115 6.64 2.22 -3.43
N LYS A 116 6.25 3.22 -2.64
CA LYS A 116 6.97 4.50 -2.51
C LYS A 116 7.17 4.80 -1.05
N CYS A 117 8.37 5.22 -0.69
CA CYS A 117 8.70 5.63 0.67
C CYS A 117 8.91 7.13 0.76
N LYS A 118 8.60 7.70 1.92
CA LYS A 118 8.86 9.09 2.29
C LYS A 118 9.37 9.13 3.71
N VAL A 119 10.45 9.86 3.95
CA VAL A 119 11.02 10.07 5.27
C VAL A 119 11.05 11.56 5.57
N GLU A 120 10.61 11.96 6.76
CA GLU A 120 10.49 13.35 7.16
C GLU A 120 10.84 13.49 8.64
N TYR A 121 11.49 14.59 9.01
CA TYR A 121 11.58 14.97 10.42
C TYR A 121 10.22 15.36 10.97
N VAL A 122 9.91 14.97 12.20
CA VAL A 122 8.68 15.31 12.89
C VAL A 122 8.97 15.70 14.34
N LEU A 123 8.09 16.48 14.95
CA LEU A 123 8.18 16.81 16.37
C LEU A 123 7.43 15.76 17.20
N PRO A 124 7.90 15.43 18.42
CA PRO A 124 7.20 14.51 19.31
C PRO A 124 5.76 14.94 19.63
N THR A 125 5.52 16.25 19.65
CA THR A 125 4.21 16.85 19.95
C THR A 125 3.25 16.85 18.76
N THR A 126 3.78 16.79 17.54
CA THR A 126 3.00 16.82 16.28
C THR A 126 3.58 15.83 15.27
N PRO A 127 3.51 14.51 15.52
CA PRO A 127 4.16 13.49 14.70
C PRO A 127 3.55 13.37 13.30
N ASP A 128 2.36 13.89 13.10
CA ASP A 128 1.66 13.90 11.81
C ASP A 128 2.05 15.07 10.91
N VAL A 129 2.84 16.02 11.42
CA VAL A 129 3.25 17.21 10.68
C VAL A 129 4.75 17.20 10.49
N ALA A 130 5.18 17.26 9.21
CA ALA A 130 6.60 17.37 8.88
C ALA A 130 7.17 18.70 9.35
N THR A 131 8.42 18.68 9.81
CA THR A 131 9.20 19.88 10.17
C THR A 131 10.48 19.97 9.37
N SER A 132 10.93 21.19 9.12
CA SER A 132 12.25 21.45 8.55
C SER A 132 13.37 21.42 9.59
N SER A 133 13.02 21.42 10.86
CA SER A 133 14.00 21.34 11.95
C SER A 133 14.48 19.91 12.12
N LYS A 134 15.76 19.73 12.36
CA LYS A 134 16.36 18.43 12.69
C LYS A 134 15.88 18.02 14.08
N THR A 135 15.34 16.81 14.18
CA THR A 135 14.77 16.26 15.42
C THR A 135 15.23 14.83 15.62
N TRP A 136 15.03 14.31 16.82
CA TRP A 136 15.30 12.91 17.17
C TRP A 136 14.21 11.94 16.70
N GLN A 137 13.26 12.41 15.90
CA GLN A 137 12.19 11.61 15.34
C GLN A 137 12.12 11.81 13.83
N LYS A 138 12.09 10.70 13.11
CA LYS A 138 11.77 10.64 11.69
C LYS A 138 10.47 9.87 11.50
N ARG A 139 9.58 10.36 10.68
CA ARG A 139 8.39 9.63 10.23
C ARG A 139 8.70 8.94 8.92
N ILE A 140 8.54 7.64 8.90
CA ILE A 140 8.60 6.80 7.70
C ILE A 140 7.17 6.60 7.22
N THR A 141 6.87 6.96 5.98
CA THR A 141 5.57 6.73 5.35
C THR A 141 5.76 5.90 4.10
N VAL A 142 5.08 4.78 4.04
CA VAL A 142 5.10 3.85 2.91
C VAL A 142 3.75 3.87 2.22
N PHE A 143 3.77 4.11 0.92
CA PHE A 143 2.61 4.10 0.04
C PHE A 143 2.69 2.86 -0.84
N VAL A 144 1.64 2.05 -0.84
CA VAL A 144 1.54 0.87 -1.70
C VAL A 144 0.32 1.00 -2.59
N THR A 145 0.52 0.91 -3.90
CA THR A 145 -0.55 0.96 -4.90
C THR A 145 -0.49 -0.27 -5.80
N SER A 146 -1.64 -0.73 -6.24
CA SER A 146 -1.74 -1.79 -7.24
C SER A 146 -2.98 -1.60 -8.11
N PRO A 147 -2.90 -1.83 -9.41
CA PRO A 147 -4.08 -1.80 -10.29
C PRO A 147 -5.12 -2.87 -9.94
N TYR A 148 -4.77 -3.83 -9.07
CA TYR A 148 -5.65 -4.92 -8.63
C TYR A 148 -6.42 -4.62 -7.34
N MET A 149 -6.10 -3.53 -6.64
CA MET A 149 -6.81 -3.09 -5.44
C MET A 149 -8.05 -2.23 -5.77
N THR A 150 -8.10 -1.64 -6.95
CA THR A 150 -9.24 -0.82 -7.38
C THR A 150 -10.40 -1.71 -7.83
N GLN A 151 -11.58 -1.49 -7.26
CA GLN A 151 -12.81 -2.11 -7.75
C GLN A 151 -13.23 -1.45 -9.06
N ASN A 152 -12.96 -2.08 -10.18
CA ASN A 152 -13.50 -1.65 -11.46
C ASN A 152 -14.91 -2.24 -11.62
N THR A 153 -15.93 -1.46 -11.27
CA THR A 153 -17.35 -1.86 -11.27
C THR A 153 -17.92 -2.11 -12.68
N LEU A 154 -17.16 -1.87 -13.74
CA LEU A 154 -17.68 -1.87 -15.11
C LEU A 154 -17.12 -2.96 -16.01
N THR A 155 -16.12 -3.74 -15.61
CA THR A 155 -15.60 -4.83 -16.44
C THR A 155 -15.44 -6.10 -15.64
N ASN A 156 -16.19 -7.15 -15.99
CA ASN A 156 -16.06 -8.53 -15.52
C ASN A 156 -14.72 -9.18 -15.92
N GLN A 157 -13.65 -8.41 -16.07
CA GLN A 157 -12.33 -8.90 -16.45
C GLN A 157 -11.41 -8.94 -15.26
N TYR A 158 -11.45 -10.05 -14.58
CA TYR A 158 -10.71 -10.36 -13.35
C TYR A 158 -9.17 -10.30 -13.48
N TYR A 159 -8.58 -9.97 -14.59
CA TYR A 159 -7.12 -9.97 -14.77
C TYR A 159 -6.66 -9.15 -15.99
N THR A 160 -7.45 -8.23 -16.47
CA THR A 160 -6.96 -7.37 -17.54
C THR A 160 -6.28 -6.17 -16.91
N LYS A 161 -4.96 -6.09 -17.11
CA LYS A 161 -4.17 -4.90 -16.85
C LYS A 161 -4.91 -3.70 -17.45
N VAL A 162 -5.50 -2.85 -16.60
CA VAL A 162 -6.04 -1.58 -17.07
C VAL A 162 -4.87 -0.84 -17.67
N ALA A 163 -4.86 -0.67 -18.98
CA ALA A 163 -3.86 0.13 -19.64
C ALA A 163 -3.88 1.51 -18.97
N ALA A 164 -2.72 1.99 -18.57
CA ALA A 164 -2.49 3.19 -17.75
C ALA A 164 -2.82 4.47 -18.52
N SER A 165 -4.06 4.63 -18.99
CA SER A 165 -4.46 5.82 -19.78
C SER A 165 -5.39 6.78 -19.04
N THR A 166 -5.85 6.45 -17.83
CA THR A 166 -6.50 7.43 -16.94
C THR A 166 -6.25 7.00 -15.47
N PRO A 167 -5.68 7.86 -14.61
CA PRO A 167 -5.60 7.62 -13.18
C PRO A 167 -6.98 7.88 -12.56
N THR A 168 -7.90 6.96 -12.73
CA THR A 168 -9.01 6.82 -11.79
C THR A 168 -8.38 6.38 -10.48
N SER A 169 -8.64 7.09 -9.39
CA SER A 169 -8.04 6.94 -8.07
C SER A 169 -7.72 5.48 -7.73
N GLN A 170 -6.44 5.11 -7.84
CA GLN A 170 -5.99 3.81 -7.36
C GLN A 170 -6.08 3.86 -5.84
N ASP A 171 -6.71 2.87 -5.25
CA ASP A 171 -6.70 2.72 -3.80
C ASP A 171 -5.25 2.58 -3.35
N THR A 172 -4.85 3.45 -2.42
CA THR A 172 -3.49 3.53 -1.91
C THR A 172 -3.49 3.12 -0.45
N ILE A 173 -2.72 2.10 -0.12
CA ILE A 173 -2.43 1.77 1.27
C ILE A 173 -1.34 2.71 1.74
N VAL A 174 -1.59 3.42 2.84
CA VAL A 174 -0.64 4.32 3.48
C VAL A 174 -0.37 3.79 4.88
N LEU A 175 0.88 3.48 5.16
CA LEU A 175 1.32 3.08 6.50
C LEU A 175 2.43 4.04 6.95
N SER A 176 2.26 4.61 8.14
CA SER A 176 3.24 5.54 8.72
C SER A 176 3.69 5.06 10.07
N GLN A 177 4.97 5.21 10.35
CA GLN A 177 5.58 4.92 11.65
C GLN A 177 6.59 5.99 12.02
N VAL A 178 6.66 6.32 13.31
CA VAL A 178 7.68 7.25 13.83
C VAL A 178 8.83 6.43 14.39
N TYR A 179 10.01 6.68 13.86
CA TYR A 179 11.25 6.10 14.31
C TYR A 179 12.04 7.14 15.11
N SER A 180 12.47 6.78 16.32
CA SER A 180 13.16 7.68 17.25
C SER A 180 14.59 7.23 17.48
N TYR A 181 15.51 8.19 17.49
CA TYR A 181 16.88 7.92 17.85
C TYR A 181 17.04 7.70 19.37
N TRP A 182 17.67 6.61 19.74
CA TRP A 182 18.00 6.28 21.13
C TRP A 182 19.52 6.28 21.31
N ILE A 183 20.01 7.16 22.17
CA ILE A 183 21.46 7.32 22.43
C ILE A 183 22.07 6.11 23.15
N PHE A 184 21.24 5.22 23.68
CA PHE A 184 21.70 4.04 24.42
C PHE A 184 21.98 2.87 23.46
N LYS A 185 23.14 2.85 22.87
CA LYS A 185 23.78 1.65 22.34
C LYS A 185 24.96 1.26 23.22
#